data_626a2f9a1e2a2aa53d55731fca212eb7
#
_entry.id   626a2f9a1e2a2aa53d55731fca212eb7
#
_cell.length_a   1.000
_cell.length_b   1.000
_cell.length_c   1.000
_cell.angle_alpha   90.00
_cell.angle_beta   90.00
_cell.angle_gamma   90.00
#
_symmetry.space_group_name_H-M   'P 1'
#
loop_
_entity.id
_entity.type
_entity.pdbx_description
1 polymer ?
#
loop_
_entity_poly.entity_id
_entity_poly.type
_entity_poly.pdbx_seq_one_letter_code
_entity_poly.pdbx_strand_id
1 'polypeptide(L)'
;MRKHIAVIIALVMAFSLCGCGSSKSLFPENTGNKQQTKTADSGSIKVGYLLSSDGDAPDTVARVQGIRKMQEETGIADDQIIIAESVKKADCEKKAAELVEKGCDIIFAENPNLESILEEAAKKYPDVQFCQEGGKLAKKSGLSNFHNYDTRIYEAYHVAGLVAGVKLNHLLDKGDISASECVIGFVAYDKTAKTTSCINAFYLGVERVCSQSSILVRYVGKRGVYDADGKAARQLIAAGVKMMAQYTYTTAVATVCAENDTPLIGNDVNLISTAPKDALTSVTSDWSKYYTYAVNKVLNGKEIAADWTAGYAEDAVVISQLNDEHVTDGTAAKAAELEKNLRAGNAKVFNTEKFTIDGS
;
A
#
# COMPACT_ATOMS: atom_id res chain seq x y z
N MET A 1 38.33 -3.37 -47.05
CA MET A 1 39.41 -4.35 -46.90
C MET A 1 39.48 -4.83 -45.47
N ARG A 2 39.47 -6.16 -45.33
CA ARG A 2 39.80 -6.99 -44.12
C ARG A 2 38.93 -6.81 -42.85
N LYS A 3 38.07 -7.74 -42.52
CA LYS A 3 38.07 -9.21 -42.23
C LYS A 3 38.54 -9.54 -40.80
N HIS A 4 37.63 -10.20 -40.07
CA HIS A 4 37.75 -11.31 -39.10
C HIS A 4 38.25 -10.94 -37.69
N ILE A 5 37.82 -11.52 -36.59
CA ILE A 5 37.51 -12.94 -36.27
C ILE A 5 36.66 -12.97 -34.97
N ALA A 6 35.71 -13.88 -34.91
CA ALA A 6 34.98 -14.34 -33.72
C ALA A 6 35.87 -15.27 -32.88
N VAL A 7 35.77 -15.25 -31.56
CA VAL A 7 36.18 -16.37 -30.70
C VAL A 7 35.09 -16.64 -29.66
N ILE A 8 34.54 -17.82 -29.78
CA ILE A 8 33.70 -18.52 -28.83
C ILE A 8 34.65 -19.19 -27.82
N ILE A 9 34.43 -19.01 -26.52
CA ILE A 9 34.89 -19.95 -25.50
C ILE A 9 33.74 -20.28 -24.56
N ALA A 10 33.26 -21.51 -24.74
CA ALA A 10 32.46 -22.22 -23.77
C ALA A 10 33.37 -22.83 -22.69
N LEU A 11 33.08 -22.64 -21.42
CA LEU A 11 33.67 -23.44 -20.37
C LEU A 11 32.59 -23.95 -19.43
N VAL A 12 32.31 -25.24 -19.55
CA VAL A 12 31.55 -26.06 -18.62
C VAL A 12 32.46 -26.46 -17.47
N MET A 13 32.08 -26.22 -16.22
CA MET A 13 32.57 -26.99 -15.08
C MET A 13 31.43 -27.20 -14.07
N ALA A 14 31.07 -28.46 -13.96
CA ALA A 14 30.32 -29.04 -12.86
C ALA A 14 31.27 -29.37 -11.70
N PHE A 15 30.84 -29.19 -10.45
CA PHE A 15 31.24 -29.96 -9.26
C PHE A 15 30.31 -29.56 -8.09
N SER A 16 29.47 -30.45 -7.71
CA SER A 16 29.47 -31.41 -6.57
C SER A 16 29.02 -30.84 -5.23
N LEU A 17 27.83 -31.26 -4.85
CA LEU A 17 27.33 -31.80 -3.58
C LEU A 17 28.23 -31.68 -2.33
N CYS A 18 27.71 -31.08 -1.26
CA CYS A 18 27.40 -31.67 0.06
C CYS A 18 27.27 -30.57 1.12
N GLY A 19 26.21 -30.65 1.92
CA GLY A 19 26.12 -29.86 3.15
C GLY A 19 24.70 -29.84 3.73
N CYS A 20 24.27 -30.96 4.35
CA CYS A 20 23.11 -30.98 5.23
C CYS A 20 23.31 -30.04 6.40
N GLY A 21 22.35 -29.12 6.61
CA GLY A 21 22.19 -28.36 7.84
C GLY A 21 20.72 -28.26 8.19
N SER A 22 20.25 -29.15 9.06
CA SER A 22 18.88 -29.18 9.58
C SER A 22 18.65 -28.00 10.51
N SER A 23 17.81 -27.04 10.14
CA SER A 23 17.20 -26.09 11.07
C SER A 23 15.79 -26.56 11.42
N LYS A 24 15.60 -26.90 12.69
CA LYS A 24 14.34 -27.36 13.29
C LYS A 24 13.28 -26.28 13.21
N SER A 25 12.13 -26.59 12.61
CA SER A 25 10.92 -25.77 12.67
C SER A 25 10.29 -25.83 14.06
N LEU A 26 10.07 -24.68 14.66
CA LEU A 26 9.39 -24.51 15.96
C LEU A 26 7.89 -24.23 15.74
N PHE A 27 7.14 -25.21 15.23
CA PHE A 27 5.67 -25.23 15.34
C PHE A 27 5.19 -26.67 15.43
N PRO A 28 4.25 -27.02 16.36
CA PRO A 28 3.76 -28.38 16.50
C PRO A 28 2.86 -28.78 15.34
N GLU A 29 3.13 -29.95 14.74
CA GLU A 29 2.24 -30.61 13.80
C GLU A 29 0.97 -31.10 14.51
N ASN A 30 -0.17 -30.65 14.02
CA ASN A 30 -1.46 -31.19 14.43
C ASN A 30 -1.92 -32.21 13.41
N THR A 31 -1.85 -33.47 13.83
CA THR A 31 -2.31 -34.64 13.06
C THR A 31 -3.82 -34.78 13.17
N GLY A 32 -4.55 -34.43 12.09
CA GLY A 32 -5.98 -34.65 12.01
C GLY A 32 -6.52 -34.57 10.58
N ASN A 33 -6.88 -35.72 10.07
CA ASN A 33 -7.72 -36.02 8.91
C ASN A 33 -7.24 -35.58 7.51
N LYS A 34 -6.76 -36.58 6.75
CA LYS A 34 -6.45 -36.47 5.31
C LYS A 34 -7.74 -36.38 4.49
N GLN A 35 -8.18 -35.17 4.18
CA GLN A 35 -8.92 -34.91 2.95
C GLN A 35 -7.87 -34.64 1.85
N GLN A 36 -7.92 -35.42 0.77
CA GLN A 36 -7.07 -35.22 -0.41
C GLN A 36 -7.43 -33.88 -1.05
N THR A 37 -6.68 -32.85 -0.72
CA THR A 37 -6.71 -31.56 -1.43
C THR A 37 -5.91 -31.73 -2.73
N LYS A 38 -6.58 -31.59 -3.88
CA LYS A 38 -5.93 -31.41 -5.18
C LYS A 38 -5.05 -30.18 -5.08
N THR A 39 -3.73 -30.35 -5.12
CA THR A 39 -2.81 -29.23 -5.42
C THR A 39 -3.07 -28.82 -6.85
N ALA A 40 -3.59 -27.59 -7.07
CA ALA A 40 -3.70 -27.04 -8.40
C ALA A 40 -2.28 -26.75 -8.92
N ASP A 41 -2.01 -27.14 -10.16
CA ASP A 41 -0.80 -26.72 -10.86
C ASP A 41 -0.87 -25.20 -11.08
N SER A 42 0.24 -24.48 -10.90
CA SER A 42 0.31 -23.01 -11.11
C SER A 42 -0.18 -22.62 -12.52
N GLY A 43 -0.12 -23.50 -13.49
CA GLY A 43 -0.69 -23.34 -14.82
C GLY A 43 -2.22 -23.42 -14.91
N SER A 44 -2.94 -23.72 -13.81
CA SER A 44 -4.37 -24.01 -13.87
C SER A 44 -5.28 -22.92 -13.30
N ILE A 45 -4.78 -21.99 -12.46
CA ILE A 45 -5.63 -20.95 -11.86
C ILE A 45 -5.62 -19.64 -12.63
N LYS A 46 -6.74 -18.91 -12.60
CA LYS A 46 -6.86 -17.55 -13.12
C LYS A 46 -7.22 -16.58 -12.00
N VAL A 47 -6.64 -15.40 -12.08
CA VAL A 47 -6.77 -14.35 -11.07
C VAL A 47 -7.43 -13.12 -11.68
N GLY A 48 -8.54 -12.69 -11.10
CA GLY A 48 -9.29 -11.52 -11.52
C GLY A 48 -9.08 -10.31 -10.63
N TYR A 49 -9.09 -9.10 -11.20
CA TYR A 49 -9.02 -7.84 -10.44
C TYR A 49 -10.11 -6.88 -10.89
N LEU A 50 -10.78 -6.26 -9.91
CA LEU A 50 -11.78 -5.19 -10.09
C LEU A 50 -11.18 -3.89 -9.53
N LEU A 51 -10.65 -3.03 -10.39
CA LEU A 51 -10.02 -1.76 -10.05
C LEU A 51 -10.97 -0.60 -10.37
N SER A 52 -11.11 0.37 -9.47
CA SER A 52 -12.08 1.46 -9.59
C SER A 52 -11.59 2.63 -10.43
N SER A 53 -10.28 2.78 -10.57
CA SER A 53 -9.62 3.83 -11.33
C SER A 53 -9.10 3.28 -12.67
N ASP A 54 -8.66 4.16 -13.55
CA ASP A 54 -7.98 3.80 -14.80
C ASP A 54 -6.51 3.41 -14.60
N GLY A 55 -5.86 2.92 -15.66
CA GLY A 55 -4.51 2.38 -15.61
C GLY A 55 -3.42 3.35 -15.15
N ASP A 56 -3.61 4.66 -15.33
CA ASP A 56 -2.62 5.69 -15.02
C ASP A 56 -2.81 6.30 -13.62
N ALA A 57 -3.90 5.99 -12.95
CA ALA A 57 -4.16 6.49 -11.62
C ALA A 57 -3.15 5.90 -10.60
N PRO A 58 -2.62 6.70 -9.65
CA PRO A 58 -1.63 6.24 -8.67
C PRO A 58 -2.03 4.97 -7.91
N ASP A 59 -3.29 4.87 -7.53
CA ASP A 59 -3.82 3.70 -6.84
C ASP A 59 -3.85 2.44 -7.74
N THR A 60 -4.21 2.56 -9.02
CA THR A 60 -4.12 1.47 -9.99
C THR A 60 -2.68 1.06 -10.23
N VAL A 61 -1.78 2.01 -10.45
CA VAL A 61 -0.34 1.74 -10.64
C VAL A 61 0.24 0.96 -9.46
N ALA A 62 -0.06 1.37 -8.22
CA ALA A 62 0.41 0.66 -7.03
C ALA A 62 -0.09 -0.80 -6.97
N ARG A 63 -1.33 -1.07 -7.38
CA ARG A 63 -1.89 -2.42 -7.41
C ARG A 63 -1.30 -3.26 -8.53
N VAL A 64 -1.13 -2.69 -9.72
CA VAL A 64 -0.46 -3.38 -10.84
C VAL A 64 0.98 -3.76 -10.48
N GLN A 65 1.71 -2.91 -9.77
CA GLN A 65 3.03 -3.27 -9.24
C GLN A 65 2.95 -4.46 -8.27
N GLY A 66 1.96 -4.47 -7.39
CA GLY A 66 1.70 -5.62 -6.50
C GLY A 66 1.35 -6.91 -7.26
N ILE A 67 0.55 -6.81 -8.33
CA ILE A 67 0.21 -7.93 -9.21
C ILE A 67 1.47 -8.50 -9.88
N ARG A 68 2.33 -7.66 -10.43
CA ARG A 68 3.56 -8.12 -11.08
C ARG A 68 4.52 -8.82 -10.10
N LYS A 69 4.71 -8.28 -8.91
CA LYS A 69 5.50 -8.96 -7.88
C LYS A 69 4.88 -10.31 -7.48
N MET A 70 3.56 -10.36 -7.33
CA MET A 70 2.86 -11.63 -7.07
C MET A 70 3.10 -12.64 -8.19
N GLN A 71 3.07 -12.23 -9.46
CA GLN A 71 3.39 -13.08 -10.60
C GLN A 71 4.82 -13.63 -10.52
N GLU A 72 5.80 -12.78 -10.22
CA GLU A 72 7.20 -13.17 -10.05
C GLU A 72 7.37 -14.21 -8.91
N GLU A 73 6.63 -14.06 -7.80
CA GLU A 73 6.72 -14.93 -6.63
C GLU A 73 5.94 -16.25 -6.79
N THR A 74 4.88 -16.27 -7.60
CA THR A 74 3.98 -17.43 -7.73
C THR A 74 4.12 -18.18 -9.04
N GLY A 75 4.75 -17.57 -10.05
CA GLY A 75 4.85 -18.13 -11.41
C GLY A 75 3.54 -18.05 -12.22
N ILE A 76 2.54 -17.28 -11.76
CA ILE A 76 1.30 -17.02 -12.54
C ILE A 76 1.66 -16.24 -13.80
N ALA A 77 1.25 -16.72 -14.96
CA ALA A 77 1.55 -16.10 -16.24
C ALA A 77 0.60 -14.92 -16.56
N ASP A 78 1.00 -14.05 -17.50
CA ASP A 78 0.21 -12.86 -17.88
C ASP A 78 -1.19 -13.20 -18.37
N ASP A 79 -1.36 -14.28 -19.12
CA ASP A 79 -2.64 -14.74 -19.67
C ASP A 79 -3.61 -15.33 -18.63
N GLN A 80 -3.11 -15.57 -17.42
CA GLN A 80 -3.91 -15.98 -16.25
C GLN A 80 -4.40 -14.78 -15.41
N ILE A 81 -3.94 -13.56 -15.69
CA ILE A 81 -4.36 -12.34 -15.00
C ILE A 81 -5.40 -11.60 -15.84
N ILE A 82 -6.53 -11.28 -15.24
CA ILE A 82 -7.60 -10.52 -15.87
C ILE A 82 -7.93 -9.29 -15.05
N ILE A 83 -7.62 -8.10 -15.55
CA ILE A 83 -7.87 -6.84 -14.87
C ILE A 83 -9.06 -6.13 -15.53
N ALA A 84 -10.05 -5.76 -14.72
CA ALA A 84 -11.12 -4.85 -15.11
C ALA A 84 -10.88 -3.50 -14.41
N GLU A 85 -10.61 -2.47 -15.18
CA GLU A 85 -10.38 -1.10 -14.72
C GLU A 85 -11.65 -0.26 -14.75
N SER A 86 -11.63 0.89 -14.06
CA SER A 86 -12.72 1.88 -14.02
C SER A 86 -14.06 1.26 -13.59
N VAL A 87 -14.01 0.25 -12.71
CA VAL A 87 -15.20 -0.48 -12.25
C VAL A 87 -16.01 0.39 -11.30
N LYS A 88 -17.17 0.83 -11.76
CA LYS A 88 -18.14 1.58 -10.94
C LYS A 88 -19.00 0.61 -10.14
N LYS A 89 -19.57 1.09 -9.03
CA LYS A 89 -20.45 0.30 -8.19
C LYS A 89 -21.62 -0.33 -8.98
N ALA A 90 -22.20 0.40 -9.92
CA ALA A 90 -23.31 -0.08 -10.76
C ALA A 90 -22.92 -1.25 -11.68
N ASP A 91 -21.64 -1.35 -12.06
CA ASP A 91 -21.16 -2.35 -13.02
C ASP A 91 -20.48 -3.54 -12.32
N CYS A 92 -20.25 -3.44 -10.99
CA CYS A 92 -19.44 -4.39 -10.23
C CYS A 92 -19.98 -5.82 -10.31
N GLU A 93 -21.28 -6.03 -10.12
CA GLU A 93 -21.91 -7.36 -10.19
C GLU A 93 -21.66 -8.02 -11.55
N LYS A 94 -21.91 -7.26 -12.64
CA LYS A 94 -21.69 -7.72 -14.00
C LYS A 94 -20.21 -8.04 -14.23
N LYS A 95 -19.30 -7.18 -13.78
CA LYS A 95 -17.86 -7.37 -13.95
C LYS A 95 -17.33 -8.57 -13.17
N ALA A 96 -17.83 -8.79 -11.95
CA ALA A 96 -17.51 -9.97 -11.17
C ALA A 96 -17.99 -11.25 -11.89
N ALA A 97 -19.23 -11.27 -12.40
CA ALA A 97 -19.75 -12.39 -13.17
C ALA A 97 -18.92 -12.67 -14.45
N GLU A 98 -18.54 -11.62 -15.19
CA GLU A 98 -17.67 -11.75 -16.38
C GLU A 98 -16.30 -12.39 -16.04
N LEU A 99 -15.73 -12.08 -14.88
CA LEU A 99 -14.48 -12.71 -14.42
C LEU A 99 -14.68 -14.19 -14.07
N VAL A 100 -15.79 -14.51 -13.41
CA VAL A 100 -16.15 -15.91 -13.12
C VAL A 100 -16.35 -16.71 -14.42
N GLU A 101 -17.09 -16.17 -15.40
CA GLU A 101 -17.30 -16.80 -16.72
C GLU A 101 -15.99 -17.02 -17.49
N LYS A 102 -14.98 -16.15 -17.28
CA LYS A 102 -13.63 -16.33 -17.83
C LYS A 102 -12.78 -17.36 -17.09
N GLY A 103 -13.33 -17.95 -16.03
CA GLY A 103 -12.71 -19.01 -15.25
C GLY A 103 -11.75 -18.49 -14.16
N CYS A 104 -11.95 -17.30 -13.60
CA CYS A 104 -11.18 -16.86 -12.46
C CYS A 104 -11.53 -17.67 -11.22
N ASP A 105 -10.51 -18.21 -10.55
CA ASP A 105 -10.61 -18.96 -9.30
C ASP A 105 -10.58 -18.03 -8.07
N ILE A 106 -9.98 -16.85 -8.22
CA ILE A 106 -9.91 -15.82 -7.19
C ILE A 106 -10.07 -14.44 -7.81
N ILE A 107 -10.85 -13.58 -7.15
CA ILE A 107 -11.17 -12.22 -7.61
C ILE A 107 -10.88 -11.23 -6.49
N PHE A 108 -10.06 -10.23 -6.77
CA PHE A 108 -9.72 -9.13 -5.85
C PHE A 108 -10.49 -7.86 -6.24
N ALA A 109 -11.05 -7.15 -5.26
CA ALA A 109 -11.61 -5.82 -5.45
C ALA A 109 -10.98 -4.83 -4.46
N GLU A 110 -10.66 -3.62 -4.96
CA GLU A 110 -9.89 -2.62 -4.20
C GLU A 110 -10.76 -1.56 -3.53
N ASN A 111 -12.03 -1.42 -3.91
CA ASN A 111 -12.89 -0.35 -3.40
C ASN A 111 -13.86 -0.87 -2.32
N PRO A 112 -13.75 -0.43 -1.06
CA PRO A 112 -14.64 -0.89 0.02
C PRO A 112 -16.14 -0.68 -0.25
N ASN A 113 -16.50 0.25 -1.14
CA ASN A 113 -17.90 0.48 -1.52
C ASN A 113 -18.50 -0.67 -2.36
N LEU A 114 -17.67 -1.62 -2.83
CA LEU A 114 -18.08 -2.80 -3.59
C LEU A 114 -18.36 -4.00 -2.69
N GLU A 115 -18.03 -3.94 -1.40
CA GLU A 115 -18.03 -5.07 -0.49
C GLU A 115 -19.33 -5.87 -0.46
N SER A 116 -20.47 -5.20 -0.33
CA SER A 116 -21.78 -5.89 -0.30
C SER A 116 -22.12 -6.61 -1.60
N ILE A 117 -21.63 -6.09 -2.73
CA ILE A 117 -21.85 -6.70 -4.04
C ILE A 117 -20.96 -7.94 -4.18
N LEU A 118 -19.71 -7.87 -3.71
CA LEU A 118 -18.82 -9.03 -3.68
C LEU A 118 -19.30 -10.13 -2.72
N GLU A 119 -19.88 -9.77 -1.58
CA GLU A 119 -20.48 -10.73 -0.66
C GLU A 119 -21.61 -11.53 -1.34
N GLU A 120 -22.48 -10.84 -2.10
CA GLU A 120 -23.53 -11.51 -2.87
C GLU A 120 -22.96 -12.37 -4.01
N ALA A 121 -21.90 -11.90 -4.68
CA ALA A 121 -21.19 -12.71 -5.66
C ALA A 121 -20.58 -13.97 -5.04
N ALA A 122 -19.98 -13.88 -3.85
CA ALA A 122 -19.43 -15.03 -3.13
C ALA A 122 -20.52 -16.06 -2.76
N LYS A 123 -21.73 -15.63 -2.39
CA LYS A 123 -22.89 -16.52 -2.17
C LYS A 123 -23.31 -17.25 -3.46
N LYS A 124 -23.27 -16.55 -4.59
CA LYS A 124 -23.70 -17.05 -5.90
C LYS A 124 -22.67 -18.00 -6.53
N TYR A 125 -21.37 -17.79 -6.27
CA TYR A 125 -20.27 -18.53 -6.87
C TYR A 125 -19.38 -19.16 -5.78
N PRO A 126 -19.84 -20.23 -5.10
CA PRO A 126 -19.18 -20.78 -3.92
C PRO A 126 -17.79 -21.38 -4.18
N ASP A 127 -17.47 -21.72 -5.44
CA ASP A 127 -16.18 -22.27 -5.84
C ASP A 127 -15.11 -21.20 -6.15
N VAL A 128 -15.51 -19.91 -6.20
CA VAL A 128 -14.60 -18.78 -6.50
C VAL A 128 -14.31 -18.01 -5.22
N GLN A 129 -13.05 -17.68 -4.98
CA GLN A 129 -12.62 -16.87 -3.85
C GLN A 129 -12.80 -15.38 -4.15
N PHE A 130 -13.39 -14.61 -3.25
CA PHE A 130 -13.58 -13.17 -3.37
C PHE A 130 -12.85 -12.44 -2.25
N CYS A 131 -11.95 -11.53 -2.61
CA CYS A 131 -11.11 -10.78 -1.68
C CYS A 131 -11.40 -9.29 -1.80
N GLN A 132 -11.86 -8.65 -0.71
CA GLN A 132 -12.24 -7.24 -0.65
C GLN A 132 -11.25 -6.42 0.18
N GLU A 133 -10.61 -5.42 -0.46
CA GLU A 133 -9.77 -4.45 0.25
C GLU A 133 -10.63 -3.54 1.15
N GLY A 134 -10.16 -3.33 2.39
CA GLY A 134 -10.78 -2.40 3.35
C GLY A 134 -12.19 -2.82 3.80
N GLY A 135 -12.61 -4.06 3.50
CA GLY A 135 -13.90 -4.61 3.89
C GLY A 135 -13.97 -4.97 5.37
N LYS A 136 -15.19 -5.33 5.83
CA LYS A 136 -15.49 -5.66 7.24
C LYS A 136 -16.54 -6.78 7.39
N LEU A 137 -17.03 -7.32 6.27
CA LEU A 137 -18.15 -8.25 6.28
C LEU A 137 -17.72 -9.72 6.30
N ALA A 138 -16.49 -10.06 5.92
CA ALA A 138 -16.06 -11.44 5.73
C ALA A 138 -16.32 -12.33 6.95
N LYS A 139 -15.86 -11.94 8.14
CA LYS A 139 -16.16 -12.69 9.37
C LYS A 139 -17.64 -12.78 9.69
N LYS A 140 -18.38 -11.70 9.44
CA LYS A 140 -19.82 -11.63 9.76
C LYS A 140 -20.65 -12.45 8.78
N SER A 141 -20.24 -12.52 7.51
CA SER A 141 -20.91 -13.29 6.48
C SER A 141 -20.92 -14.80 6.74
N GLY A 142 -19.86 -15.29 7.39
CA GLY A 142 -19.63 -16.72 7.60
C GLY A 142 -19.31 -17.50 6.33
N LEU A 143 -19.06 -16.83 5.20
CA LEU A 143 -18.70 -17.46 3.93
C LEU A 143 -17.22 -17.86 3.94
N SER A 144 -16.92 -19.08 3.52
CA SER A 144 -15.56 -19.61 3.44
C SER A 144 -14.77 -19.09 2.22
N ASN A 145 -15.46 -18.45 1.27
CA ASN A 145 -14.92 -17.92 0.02
C ASN A 145 -15.01 -16.39 -0.10
N PHE A 146 -15.26 -15.70 1.03
CA PHE A 146 -15.27 -14.24 1.09
C PHE A 146 -14.30 -13.72 2.15
N HIS A 147 -13.37 -12.87 1.75
CA HIS A 147 -12.23 -12.43 2.57
C HIS A 147 -12.07 -10.93 2.54
N ASN A 148 -11.69 -10.34 3.67
CA ASN A 148 -11.28 -8.95 3.75
C ASN A 148 -9.76 -8.85 3.91
N TYR A 149 -9.15 -7.85 3.29
CA TYR A 149 -7.74 -7.53 3.48
C TYR A 149 -7.51 -6.03 3.56
N ASP A 150 -6.53 -5.64 4.34
CA ASP A 150 -6.12 -4.25 4.45
C ASP A 150 -4.67 -4.15 4.94
N THR A 151 -4.09 -2.96 4.86
CA THR A 151 -2.77 -2.66 5.41
C THR A 151 -2.87 -1.66 6.55
N ARG A 152 -1.96 -1.77 7.50
CA ARG A 152 -1.75 -0.75 8.54
C ARG A 152 -0.94 0.42 7.97
N ILE A 153 -1.41 1.00 6.86
CA ILE A 153 -0.72 2.07 6.12
C ILE A 153 -0.43 3.29 7.01
N TYR A 154 -1.17 3.48 8.10
CA TYR A 154 -0.89 4.51 9.09
C TYR A 154 0.52 4.39 9.71
N GLU A 155 1.10 3.18 9.76
CA GLU A 155 2.49 2.98 10.22
C GLU A 155 3.49 3.67 9.29
N ALA A 156 3.29 3.58 7.96
CA ALA A 156 4.13 4.27 6.98
C ALA A 156 3.89 5.78 6.99
N TYR A 157 2.65 6.23 7.24
CA TYR A 157 2.37 7.66 7.48
C TYR A 157 3.12 8.20 8.70
N HIS A 158 3.30 7.38 9.75
CA HIS A 158 4.08 7.79 10.92
C HIS A 158 5.56 8.02 10.59
N VAL A 159 6.16 7.12 9.80
CA VAL A 159 7.55 7.28 9.32
C VAL A 159 7.66 8.49 8.38
N ALA A 160 6.73 8.65 7.44
CA ALA A 160 6.69 9.80 6.54
C ALA A 160 6.48 11.13 7.30
N GLY A 161 5.72 11.10 8.40
CA GLY A 161 5.58 12.23 9.31
C GLY A 161 6.91 12.63 9.97
N LEU A 162 7.72 11.65 10.37
CA LEU A 162 9.08 11.94 10.87
C LEU A 162 9.94 12.61 9.78
N VAL A 163 9.89 12.13 8.53
CA VAL A 163 10.60 12.77 7.39
C VAL A 163 10.15 14.22 7.22
N ALA A 164 8.83 14.45 7.24
CA ALA A 164 8.23 15.78 7.16
C ALA A 164 8.66 16.69 8.31
N GLY A 165 8.64 16.18 9.53
CA GLY A 165 9.04 16.91 10.73
C GLY A 165 10.51 17.31 10.72
N VAL A 166 11.42 16.44 10.23
CA VAL A 166 12.85 16.77 10.07
C VAL A 166 13.03 17.92 9.07
N LYS A 167 12.31 17.91 7.94
CA LYS A 167 12.35 18.99 6.95
C LYS A 167 11.82 20.30 7.54
N LEU A 168 10.68 20.26 8.21
CA LEU A 168 10.06 21.43 8.82
C LEU A 168 10.94 22.04 9.92
N ASN A 169 11.51 21.21 10.78
CA ASN A 169 12.44 21.66 11.82
C ASN A 169 13.70 22.29 11.22
N HIS A 170 14.21 21.73 10.12
CA HIS A 170 15.36 22.30 9.43
C HIS A 170 15.07 23.73 8.86
N LEU A 171 13.86 23.95 8.29
CA LEU A 171 13.46 25.29 7.85
C LEU A 171 13.37 26.28 9.03
N LEU A 172 12.87 25.80 10.19
CA LEU A 172 12.79 26.58 11.42
C LEU A 172 14.19 26.93 11.94
N ASP A 173 15.10 25.95 12.02
CA ASP A 173 16.46 26.13 12.52
C ASP A 173 17.30 27.10 11.64
N LYS A 174 17.03 27.12 10.33
CA LYS A 174 17.63 28.08 9.41
C LYS A 174 17.04 29.48 9.49
N GLY A 175 15.90 29.65 10.13
CA GLY A 175 15.17 30.91 10.15
C GLY A 175 14.40 31.21 8.85
N ASP A 176 14.24 30.22 7.97
CA ASP A 176 13.42 30.33 6.74
C ASP A 176 11.93 30.45 7.06
N ILE A 177 11.52 29.91 8.22
CA ILE A 177 10.18 30.04 8.79
C ILE A 177 10.25 30.34 10.30
N SER A 178 9.21 30.96 10.83
CA SER A 178 9.03 31.14 12.29
C SER A 178 8.29 29.94 12.91
N ALA A 179 8.30 29.83 14.25
CA ALA A 179 7.57 28.78 14.96
C ALA A 179 6.06 28.78 14.67
N SER A 180 5.45 29.94 14.49
CA SER A 180 4.04 30.09 14.12
C SER A 180 3.72 29.67 12.67
N GLU A 181 4.74 29.55 11.84
CA GLU A 181 4.62 29.10 10.45
C GLU A 181 4.92 27.61 10.25
N CYS A 182 5.23 26.88 11.34
CA CYS A 182 5.39 25.42 11.28
C CYS A 182 4.06 24.71 11.03
N VAL A 183 3.43 25.01 9.89
CA VAL A 183 2.09 24.51 9.51
C VAL A 183 2.21 23.59 8.31
N ILE A 184 1.67 22.37 8.44
CA ILE A 184 1.59 21.37 7.36
C ILE A 184 0.16 21.33 6.83
N GLY A 185 -0.01 21.35 5.52
CA GLY A 185 -1.27 21.08 4.85
C GLY A 185 -1.44 19.57 4.62
N PHE A 186 -2.63 19.03 4.87
CA PHE A 186 -2.94 17.65 4.53
C PHE A 186 -4.20 17.60 3.66
N VAL A 187 -4.05 17.13 2.41
CA VAL A 187 -5.18 16.89 1.53
C VAL A 187 -5.62 15.44 1.70
N ALA A 188 -6.87 15.24 2.11
CA ALA A 188 -7.43 13.93 2.37
C ALA A 188 -8.69 13.68 1.53
N TYR A 189 -8.84 12.46 1.07
CA TYR A 189 -9.99 12.04 0.27
C TYR A 189 -11.31 12.12 1.05
N ASP A 190 -11.37 11.55 2.26
CA ASP A 190 -12.58 11.45 3.08
C ASP A 190 -12.29 11.54 4.60
N LYS A 191 -13.35 11.38 5.41
CA LYS A 191 -13.26 11.39 6.89
C LYS A 191 -13.44 10.01 7.51
N THR A 192 -13.06 8.95 6.83
CA THR A 192 -13.16 7.61 7.40
C THR A 192 -12.19 7.41 8.58
N ALA A 193 -12.41 6.35 9.37
CA ALA A 193 -11.50 5.98 10.45
C ALA A 193 -10.08 5.69 9.92
N LYS A 194 -9.96 5.06 8.73
CA LYS A 194 -8.68 4.79 8.07
C LYS A 194 -7.93 6.08 7.74
N THR A 195 -8.58 7.02 7.07
CA THR A 195 -8.01 8.33 6.74
C THR A 195 -7.62 9.11 7.99
N THR A 196 -8.49 9.12 9.00
CA THR A 196 -8.22 9.81 10.29
C THR A 196 -7.00 9.18 10.99
N SER A 197 -6.88 7.86 10.99
CA SER A 197 -5.69 7.19 11.57
C SER A 197 -4.41 7.55 10.83
N CYS A 198 -4.44 7.67 9.50
CA CYS A 198 -3.29 8.10 8.70
C CYS A 198 -2.86 9.54 9.03
N ILE A 199 -3.82 10.47 9.11
CA ILE A 199 -3.55 11.87 9.47
C ILE A 199 -2.94 11.97 10.88
N ASN A 200 -3.53 11.28 11.86
CA ASN A 200 -3.05 11.28 13.24
C ASN A 200 -1.66 10.64 13.35
N ALA A 201 -1.44 9.51 12.69
CA ALA A 201 -0.15 8.83 12.66
C ALA A 201 0.95 9.71 12.04
N PHE A 202 0.62 10.37 10.93
CA PHE A 202 1.50 11.33 10.28
C PHE A 202 1.87 12.47 11.22
N TYR A 203 0.88 13.10 11.86
CA TYR A 203 1.11 14.19 12.79
C TYR A 203 1.96 13.76 14.00
N LEU A 204 1.67 12.60 14.58
CA LEU A 204 2.51 12.03 15.64
C LEU A 204 3.96 11.78 15.21
N GLY A 205 4.18 11.46 13.92
CA GLY A 205 5.52 11.36 13.34
C GLY A 205 6.22 12.71 13.26
N VAL A 206 5.52 13.74 12.81
CA VAL A 206 6.01 15.14 12.74
C VAL A 206 6.38 15.65 14.13
N GLU A 207 5.47 15.50 15.10
CA GLU A 207 5.61 16.00 16.48
C GLU A 207 6.83 15.44 17.21
N ARG A 208 7.29 14.22 16.85
CA ARG A 208 8.51 13.61 17.40
C ARG A 208 9.77 14.48 17.22
N VAL A 209 9.81 15.31 16.19
CA VAL A 209 11.00 16.08 15.82
C VAL A 209 10.72 17.58 15.63
N CYS A 210 9.47 17.98 15.46
CA CYS A 210 9.05 19.39 15.34
C CYS A 210 7.81 19.64 16.19
N SER A 211 8.00 19.84 17.49
CA SER A 211 6.91 19.99 18.49
C SER A 211 6.08 21.28 18.34
N GLN A 212 6.60 22.29 17.60
CA GLN A 212 5.87 23.53 17.30
C GLN A 212 4.90 23.37 16.11
N SER A 213 4.90 22.22 15.47
CA SER A 213 4.11 21.99 14.28
C SER A 213 2.60 21.97 14.54
N SER A 214 1.86 22.35 13.51
CA SER A 214 0.40 22.17 13.43
C SER A 214 0.01 21.65 12.06
N ILE A 215 -1.22 21.13 11.94
CA ILE A 215 -1.71 20.54 10.71
C ILE A 215 -3.06 21.15 10.31
N LEU A 216 -3.18 21.56 9.05
CA LEU A 216 -4.43 22.00 8.42
C LEU A 216 -4.90 20.92 7.46
N VAL A 217 -6.11 20.40 7.66
CA VAL A 217 -6.67 19.31 6.82
C VAL A 217 -7.74 19.88 5.89
N ARG A 218 -7.70 19.45 4.62
CA ARG A 218 -8.79 19.64 3.66
C ARG A 218 -9.29 18.30 3.15
N TYR A 219 -10.58 18.04 3.36
CA TYR A 219 -11.25 16.85 2.84
C TYR A 219 -11.90 17.18 1.50
N VAL A 220 -11.60 16.39 0.48
CA VAL A 220 -12.11 16.57 -0.89
C VAL A 220 -13.50 15.96 -1.05
N GLY A 221 -13.76 14.82 -0.42
CA GLY A 221 -15.04 14.10 -0.48
C GLY A 221 -15.33 13.41 -1.81
N LYS A 222 -14.37 13.41 -2.73
CA LYS A 222 -14.48 12.77 -4.06
C LYS A 222 -13.21 12.01 -4.36
N ARG A 223 -13.33 10.71 -4.70
CA ARG A 223 -12.19 9.87 -5.05
C ARG A 223 -11.71 10.17 -6.48
N GLY A 224 -10.39 10.34 -6.65
CA GLY A 224 -9.76 10.42 -7.95
C GLY A 224 -10.16 11.63 -8.82
N VAL A 225 -10.58 12.75 -8.21
CA VAL A 225 -10.96 13.96 -8.95
C VAL A 225 -9.82 14.97 -8.91
N TYR A 226 -9.02 14.99 -9.98
CA TYR A 226 -7.80 15.79 -10.12
C TYR A 226 -7.99 17.25 -9.73
N ASP A 227 -8.99 17.93 -10.31
CA ASP A 227 -9.27 19.35 -10.05
C ASP A 227 -9.65 19.63 -8.60
N ALA A 228 -10.35 18.69 -7.96
CA ALA A 228 -10.76 18.83 -6.57
C ALA A 228 -9.57 18.71 -5.61
N ASP A 229 -8.68 17.74 -5.85
CA ASP A 229 -7.44 17.55 -5.08
C ASP A 229 -6.52 18.78 -5.25
N GLY A 230 -6.31 19.25 -6.49
CA GLY A 230 -5.51 20.43 -6.78
C GLY A 230 -6.09 21.72 -6.18
N LYS A 231 -7.43 21.88 -6.19
CA LYS A 231 -8.08 23.01 -5.52
C LYS A 231 -7.85 23.00 -4.01
N ALA A 232 -7.94 21.84 -3.38
CA ALA A 232 -7.69 21.70 -1.95
C ALA A 232 -6.23 22.04 -1.60
N ALA A 233 -5.27 21.58 -2.42
CA ALA A 233 -3.86 21.91 -2.26
C ALA A 233 -3.61 23.42 -2.37
N ARG A 234 -4.12 24.08 -3.41
CA ARG A 234 -4.00 25.54 -3.58
C ARG A 234 -4.59 26.32 -2.42
N GLN A 235 -5.72 25.88 -1.85
CA GLN A 235 -6.31 26.51 -0.67
C GLN A 235 -5.42 26.40 0.57
N LEU A 236 -4.73 25.26 0.76
CA LEU A 236 -3.79 25.08 1.87
C LEU A 236 -2.54 25.96 1.68
N ILE A 237 -2.00 26.04 0.48
CA ILE A 237 -0.87 26.93 0.17
C ILE A 237 -1.26 28.39 0.42
N ALA A 238 -2.43 28.83 -0.03
CA ALA A 238 -2.94 30.18 0.22
C ALA A 238 -3.17 30.45 1.73
N ALA A 239 -3.39 29.40 2.54
CA ALA A 239 -3.47 29.51 3.99
C ALA A 239 -2.09 29.56 4.68
N GLY A 240 -0.99 29.54 3.93
CA GLY A 240 0.37 29.72 4.43
C GLY A 240 1.07 28.45 4.93
N VAL A 241 0.60 27.26 4.55
CA VAL A 241 1.30 26.02 4.89
C VAL A 241 2.71 26.01 4.28
N LYS A 242 3.68 25.41 4.99
CA LYS A 242 5.08 25.35 4.56
C LYS A 242 5.48 23.97 4.07
N MET A 243 4.58 23.02 4.17
CA MET A 243 4.76 21.67 3.71
C MET A 243 3.40 21.03 3.43
N MET A 244 3.37 20.03 2.55
CA MET A 244 2.15 19.33 2.17
C MET A 244 2.29 17.83 2.42
N ALA A 245 1.17 17.18 2.74
CA ALA A 245 0.99 15.74 2.69
C ALA A 245 -0.35 15.41 2.06
N GLN A 246 -0.50 14.21 1.52
CA GLN A 246 -1.75 13.79 0.89
C GLN A 246 -2.13 12.36 1.24
N TYR A 247 -3.44 12.09 1.25
CA TYR A 247 -4.07 10.78 1.14
C TYR A 247 -5.18 10.89 0.10
N THR A 248 -4.78 11.02 -1.15
CA THR A 248 -5.64 11.16 -2.34
C THR A 248 -5.15 10.23 -3.45
N TYR A 249 -5.91 10.12 -4.51
CA TYR A 249 -5.70 9.14 -5.59
C TYR A 249 -5.31 9.79 -6.92
N THR A 250 -4.78 11.02 -6.89
CA THR A 250 -4.29 11.73 -8.07
C THR A 250 -2.92 12.37 -7.81
N THR A 251 -2.24 12.79 -8.87
CA THR A 251 -0.99 13.54 -8.79
C THR A 251 -1.19 15.05 -8.63
N ALA A 252 -2.44 15.54 -8.54
CA ALA A 252 -2.74 16.97 -8.54
C ALA A 252 -2.09 17.73 -7.39
N VAL A 253 -2.02 17.15 -6.19
CA VAL A 253 -1.35 17.79 -5.04
C VAL A 253 0.13 17.96 -5.32
N ALA A 254 0.79 16.93 -5.89
CA ALA A 254 2.21 17.02 -6.25
C ALA A 254 2.46 18.07 -7.33
N THR A 255 1.60 18.17 -8.35
CA THR A 255 1.70 19.23 -9.38
C THR A 255 1.60 20.61 -8.74
N VAL A 256 0.63 20.83 -7.86
CA VAL A 256 0.47 22.13 -7.17
C VAL A 256 1.66 22.44 -6.26
N CYS A 257 2.22 21.43 -5.58
CA CYS A 257 3.42 21.61 -4.76
C CYS A 257 4.63 22.03 -5.60
N ALA A 258 4.84 21.38 -6.77
CA ALA A 258 5.90 21.73 -7.70
C ALA A 258 5.76 23.16 -8.28
N GLU A 259 4.52 23.62 -8.51
CA GLU A 259 4.23 24.99 -8.96
C GLU A 259 4.53 26.06 -7.89
N ASN A 260 4.67 25.66 -6.62
CA ASN A 260 4.78 26.58 -5.47
C ASN A 260 5.99 26.28 -4.57
N ASP A 261 6.98 25.51 -5.05
CA ASP A 261 8.19 25.12 -4.30
C ASP A 261 7.86 24.62 -2.87
N THR A 262 6.80 23.81 -2.73
CA THR A 262 6.30 23.35 -1.43
C THR A 262 6.68 21.89 -1.20
N PRO A 263 7.48 21.54 -0.17
CA PRO A 263 7.84 20.16 0.13
C PRO A 263 6.61 19.28 0.36
N LEU A 264 6.66 18.04 -0.18
CA LEU A 264 5.53 17.12 -0.20
C LEU A 264 5.87 15.73 0.33
N ILE A 265 4.93 15.13 1.06
CA ILE A 265 4.81 13.69 1.27
C ILE A 265 3.69 13.15 0.40
N GLY A 266 4.03 12.27 -0.54
CA GLY A 266 3.09 11.67 -1.50
C GLY A 266 2.36 10.44 -0.97
N ASN A 267 1.50 9.86 -1.81
CA ASN A 267 0.72 8.65 -1.55
C ASN A 267 0.67 7.71 -2.76
N ASP A 268 0.55 6.40 -2.51
CA ASP A 268 0.43 5.25 -3.43
C ASP A 268 1.67 5.00 -4.29
N VAL A 269 2.19 6.00 -4.98
CA VAL A 269 3.36 5.88 -5.88
C VAL A 269 4.44 6.88 -5.51
N ASN A 270 5.66 6.63 -5.98
CA ASN A 270 6.75 7.60 -5.85
C ASN A 270 6.48 8.82 -6.73
N LEU A 271 6.26 9.98 -6.10
CA LEU A 271 5.93 11.23 -6.79
C LEU A 271 7.15 12.11 -7.12
N ILE A 272 8.38 11.62 -6.93
CA ILE A 272 9.61 12.38 -7.28
C ILE A 272 9.61 12.76 -8.76
N SER A 273 9.12 11.90 -9.65
CA SER A 273 9.02 12.24 -11.07
C SER A 273 8.03 13.37 -11.38
N THR A 274 6.98 13.52 -10.56
CA THR A 274 5.96 14.58 -10.72
C THR A 274 6.40 15.90 -10.08
N ALA A 275 7.06 15.82 -8.92
CA ALA A 275 7.56 16.99 -8.17
C ALA A 275 9.03 16.76 -7.76
N PRO A 276 9.99 16.87 -8.71
CA PRO A 276 11.38 16.43 -8.48
C PRO A 276 12.09 17.16 -7.34
N LYS A 277 11.75 18.42 -7.10
CA LYS A 277 12.37 19.24 -6.04
C LYS A 277 11.61 19.19 -4.72
N ASP A 278 10.33 18.78 -4.75
CA ASP A 278 9.41 18.98 -3.63
C ASP A 278 8.97 17.67 -3.00
N ALA A 279 8.77 16.58 -3.79
CA ALA A 279 8.43 15.29 -3.24
C ALA A 279 9.62 14.71 -2.47
N LEU A 280 9.49 14.58 -1.14
CA LEU A 280 10.52 14.03 -0.27
C LEU A 280 10.48 12.50 -0.24
N THR A 281 9.30 11.93 -0.23
CA THR A 281 8.98 10.50 -0.30
C THR A 281 7.47 10.33 -0.49
N SER A 282 7.00 9.10 -0.66
CA SER A 282 5.58 8.77 -0.70
C SER A 282 5.29 7.57 0.19
N VAL A 283 4.09 7.53 0.76
CA VAL A 283 3.59 6.39 1.52
C VAL A 283 2.94 5.39 0.57
N THR A 284 3.25 4.10 0.68
CA THR A 284 2.66 3.07 -0.17
C THR A 284 2.43 1.75 0.56
N SER A 285 1.46 0.97 0.09
CA SER A 285 1.24 -0.42 0.49
C SER A 285 1.86 -1.35 -0.53
N ASP A 286 2.58 -2.37 -0.07
CA ASP A 286 3.02 -3.47 -0.91
C ASP A 286 1.91 -4.53 -0.99
N TRP A 287 1.02 -4.37 -1.97
CA TRP A 287 -0.13 -5.23 -2.18
C TRP A 287 0.26 -6.66 -2.58
N SER A 288 1.49 -6.88 -3.07
CA SER A 288 1.99 -8.21 -3.38
C SER A 288 1.92 -9.15 -2.17
N LYS A 289 2.09 -8.64 -0.96
CA LYS A 289 2.06 -9.44 0.26
C LYS A 289 0.73 -10.17 0.45
N TYR A 290 -0.38 -9.48 0.21
CA TYR A 290 -1.68 -10.14 0.27
C TYR A 290 -1.96 -10.97 -0.98
N TYR A 291 -1.68 -10.44 -2.16
CA TYR A 291 -1.96 -11.16 -3.41
C TYR A 291 -1.21 -12.50 -3.46
N THR A 292 0.09 -12.51 -3.15
CA THR A 292 0.90 -13.73 -3.07
C THR A 292 0.39 -14.68 -2.00
N TYR A 293 0.03 -14.16 -0.82
CA TYR A 293 -0.56 -14.97 0.25
C TYR A 293 -1.84 -15.68 -0.22
N ALA A 294 -2.80 -14.93 -0.76
CA ALA A 294 -4.10 -15.47 -1.14
C ALA A 294 -4.01 -16.41 -2.35
N VAL A 295 -3.24 -16.06 -3.38
CA VAL A 295 -3.00 -16.91 -4.56
C VAL A 295 -2.32 -18.22 -4.16
N ASN A 296 -1.30 -18.18 -3.30
CA ASN A 296 -0.66 -19.40 -2.79
C ASN A 296 -1.60 -20.26 -1.96
N LYS A 297 -2.59 -19.69 -1.27
CA LYS A 297 -3.62 -20.47 -0.57
C LYS A 297 -4.47 -21.24 -1.56
N VAL A 298 -4.91 -20.60 -2.65
CA VAL A 298 -5.69 -21.24 -3.72
C VAL A 298 -4.87 -22.33 -4.40
N LEU A 299 -3.63 -22.04 -4.82
CA LEU A 299 -2.72 -23.00 -5.46
C LEU A 299 -2.51 -24.27 -4.61
N ASN A 300 -2.46 -24.11 -3.30
CA ASN A 300 -2.22 -25.22 -2.38
C ASN A 300 -3.50 -25.84 -1.81
N GLY A 301 -4.69 -25.44 -2.27
CA GLY A 301 -5.97 -25.90 -1.77
C GLY A 301 -6.17 -25.63 -0.27
N LYS A 302 -5.63 -24.49 0.22
CA LYS A 302 -5.71 -24.07 1.63
C LYS A 302 -6.69 -22.92 1.79
N GLU A 303 -7.30 -22.84 2.95
CA GLU A 303 -8.21 -21.75 3.28
C GLU A 303 -7.47 -20.41 3.38
N ILE A 304 -8.09 -19.36 2.84
CA ILE A 304 -7.69 -17.97 3.03
C ILE A 304 -8.31 -17.48 4.35
N ALA A 305 -7.58 -16.72 5.15
CA ALA A 305 -8.14 -16.12 6.36
C ALA A 305 -9.30 -15.17 6.02
N ALA A 306 -10.36 -15.19 6.83
CA ALA A 306 -11.50 -14.28 6.62
C ALA A 306 -11.08 -12.80 6.65
N ASP A 307 -10.18 -12.43 7.57
CA ASP A 307 -9.56 -11.10 7.62
C ASP A 307 -8.04 -11.22 7.64
N TRP A 308 -7.38 -10.39 6.85
CA TRP A 308 -5.94 -10.24 6.83
C TRP A 308 -5.58 -8.76 6.98
N THR A 309 -4.64 -8.45 7.87
CA THR A 309 -4.13 -7.10 8.04
C THR A 309 -2.63 -7.17 8.34
N ALA A 310 -1.85 -6.36 7.63
CA ALA A 310 -0.40 -6.34 7.74
C ALA A 310 0.16 -4.91 7.74
N GLY A 311 1.35 -4.74 8.28
CA GLY A 311 2.05 -3.46 8.38
C GLY A 311 3.54 -3.60 8.13
N TYR A 312 4.36 -2.84 8.84
CA TYR A 312 5.83 -2.94 8.72
C TYR A 312 6.37 -4.31 9.13
N ALA A 313 5.78 -4.96 10.14
CA ALA A 313 6.24 -6.28 10.61
C ALA A 313 6.16 -7.35 9.52
N GLU A 314 5.24 -7.20 8.59
CA GLU A 314 5.03 -8.09 7.45
C GLU A 314 5.54 -7.49 6.13
N ASP A 315 6.25 -6.38 6.16
CA ASP A 315 6.72 -5.61 4.99
C ASP A 315 5.59 -5.23 4.00
N ALA A 316 4.38 -5.06 4.52
CA ALA A 316 3.20 -4.73 3.71
C ALA A 316 2.99 -3.22 3.51
N VAL A 317 3.73 -2.39 4.22
CA VAL A 317 3.72 -0.93 4.08
C VAL A 317 5.13 -0.39 4.11
N VAL A 318 5.38 0.65 3.33
CA VAL A 318 6.71 1.27 3.21
C VAL A 318 6.58 2.76 2.90
N ILE A 319 7.64 3.53 3.13
CA ILE A 319 7.84 4.79 2.42
C ILE A 319 8.67 4.51 1.16
N SER A 320 8.39 5.23 0.06
CA SER A 320 9.18 5.13 -1.16
C SER A 320 10.60 5.64 -0.93
N GLN A 321 11.47 5.47 -1.92
CA GLN A 321 12.81 6.06 -1.88
C GLN A 321 12.73 7.53 -1.45
N LEU A 322 13.62 7.91 -0.54
CA LEU A 322 13.81 9.31 -0.17
C LEU A 322 14.42 10.08 -1.34
N ASN A 323 14.03 11.33 -1.49
CA ASN A 323 14.66 12.25 -2.43
C ASN A 323 15.94 12.81 -1.81
N ASP A 324 17.06 12.11 -2.02
CA ASP A 324 18.34 12.38 -1.34
C ASP A 324 18.85 13.81 -1.55
N GLU A 325 18.50 14.46 -2.66
CA GLU A 325 18.89 15.85 -2.97
C GLU A 325 18.06 16.89 -2.18
N HIS A 326 16.87 16.52 -1.69
CA HIS A 326 15.91 17.47 -1.10
C HIS A 326 15.48 17.14 0.33
N VAL A 327 15.82 15.94 0.84
CA VAL A 327 15.68 15.65 2.28
C VAL A 327 16.82 16.27 3.08
N THR A 328 16.58 16.53 4.33
CA THR A 328 17.60 17.06 5.26
C THR A 328 18.58 15.95 5.66
N ASP A 329 19.84 16.30 5.87
CA ASP A 329 20.87 15.38 6.36
C ASP A 329 20.43 14.62 7.61
N GLY A 330 20.72 13.32 7.65
CA GLY A 330 20.34 12.42 8.74
C GLY A 330 18.88 11.94 8.70
N THR A 331 18.05 12.41 7.76
CA THR A 331 16.64 11.95 7.62
C THR A 331 16.58 10.44 7.36
N ALA A 332 17.39 9.93 6.44
CA ALA A 332 17.43 8.51 6.09
C ALA A 332 17.73 7.61 7.30
N ALA A 333 18.72 7.99 8.12
CA ALA A 333 19.07 7.23 9.32
C ALA A 333 17.93 7.20 10.35
N LYS A 334 17.26 8.34 10.59
CA LYS A 334 16.13 8.43 11.51
C LYS A 334 14.92 7.65 11.02
N ALA A 335 14.61 7.71 9.74
CA ALA A 335 13.51 6.95 9.12
C ALA A 335 13.79 5.44 9.24
N ALA A 336 14.97 4.97 8.85
CA ALA A 336 15.37 3.58 8.93
C ALA A 336 15.35 3.02 10.37
N GLU A 337 15.75 3.81 11.36
CA GLU A 337 15.66 3.43 12.78
C GLU A 337 14.21 3.25 13.22
N LEU A 338 13.32 4.18 12.85
CA LEU A 338 11.90 4.09 13.19
C LEU A 338 11.25 2.89 12.50
N GLU A 339 11.52 2.67 11.22
CA GLU A 339 11.05 1.49 10.49
C GLU A 339 11.51 0.18 11.13
N LYS A 340 12.79 0.08 11.50
CA LYS A 340 13.34 -1.07 12.20
C LYS A 340 12.60 -1.34 13.51
N ASN A 341 12.29 -0.29 14.29
CA ASN A 341 11.56 -0.42 15.53
C ASN A 341 10.10 -0.83 15.32
N LEU A 342 9.44 -0.35 14.26
CA LEU A 342 8.09 -0.78 13.87
C LEU A 342 8.07 -2.25 13.43
N ARG A 343 9.02 -2.68 12.59
CA ARG A 343 9.17 -4.08 12.17
C ARG A 343 9.39 -5.04 13.35
N ALA A 344 10.18 -4.61 14.32
CA ALA A 344 10.46 -5.41 15.50
C ALA A 344 9.35 -5.36 16.58
N GLY A 345 8.29 -4.54 16.39
CA GLY A 345 7.24 -4.33 17.38
C GLY A 345 7.68 -3.51 18.60
N ASN A 346 8.89 -2.91 18.56
CA ASN A 346 9.45 -2.08 19.63
C ASN A 346 8.86 -0.66 19.65
N ALA A 347 8.25 -0.22 18.56
CA ALA A 347 7.53 1.04 18.47
C ALA A 347 6.06 0.78 18.13
N LYS A 348 5.17 1.52 18.78
CA LYS A 348 3.74 1.58 18.44
C LYS A 348 3.42 3.01 18.03
N VAL A 349 2.68 3.17 16.93
CA VAL A 349 2.23 4.48 16.45
C VAL A 349 1.26 5.09 17.44
N PHE A 350 0.24 4.33 17.86
CA PHE A 350 -0.77 4.73 18.83
C PHE A 350 -0.51 4.03 20.16
N ASN A 351 -0.25 4.81 21.19
CA ASN A 351 -0.14 4.29 22.55
C ASN A 351 -1.46 4.49 23.29
N THR A 352 -2.32 3.48 23.21
CA THR A 352 -3.64 3.51 23.87
C THR A 352 -3.56 3.36 25.38
N GLU A 353 -2.41 2.96 25.94
CA GLU A 353 -2.21 2.83 27.39
C GLU A 353 -2.15 4.20 28.10
N LYS A 354 -1.92 5.28 27.33
CA LYS A 354 -1.88 6.66 27.85
C LYS A 354 -3.24 7.38 27.83
N PHE A 355 -4.26 6.78 27.22
CA PHE A 355 -5.60 7.37 27.17
C PHE A 355 -6.48 6.71 28.23
N THR A 356 -6.69 7.39 29.36
CA THR A 356 -7.84 7.14 30.23
C THR A 356 -9.06 7.71 29.52
N ILE A 357 -9.96 6.85 29.06
CA ILE A 357 -11.30 7.27 28.73
C ILE A 357 -11.98 7.43 30.08
N ASP A 358 -12.19 8.67 30.53
CA ASP A 358 -13.10 8.94 31.64
C ASP A 358 -14.48 8.46 31.18
N GLY A 359 -14.86 7.29 31.69
CA GLY A 359 -16.20 6.75 31.55
C GLY A 359 -17.12 7.50 32.51
N SER A 360 -17.66 8.64 32.08
CA SER A 360 -18.81 9.27 32.72
C SER A 360 -20.01 9.17 31.80
#